data_f83f149020504c84bb1b30fa3878a83f
#
_entry.id   f83f149020504c84bb1b30fa3878a83f
#
_cell.length_a   1.000
_cell.length_b   1.000
_cell.length_c   1.000
_cell.angle_alpha   90.00
_cell.angle_beta   90.00
_cell.angle_gamma   90.00
#
_symmetry.space_group_name_H-M   'P 1'
#
loop_
_entity.id
_entity.type
_entity.pdbx_description
1 polymer ?
#
loop_
_entity_poly.entity_id
_entity_poly.type
_entity_poly.pdbx_seq_one_letter_code
_entity_poly.pdbx_strand_id
1 'polypeptide(L)'
;MTDADSLMTDTYGRRITDVRIAVNSACNLRCVYCHHEGEVANGCVRDSDGEPLTKDELVEVLTVFRNMGVKTVKLTGGEPTLRTDLADIIRSIPDGIEISLTTNGTRLKDIAHELKAAGLSRVNISLDTLNRERYAKITGRDLLPDVLEGLKAALDAGLTPVKLNVVLLPGLNDDEIDNFLAFAREHDDIILQFIELMDVNGWTDDMKEGKSNAQFAAELEERFKKEADMIETRRMHHRRKYKVHGTSAEIVRPMHNLEFCANCNRLRITSDGKLKPCLLKTGNEVSIKGKHGDELVSAIAKAVSNRSPYFTEETK
;
A
#
# COMPACT_ATOMS: atom_id res chain seq x y z
N MET A 1 -29.33 -9.57 -1.40
CA MET A 1 -28.30 -8.52 -1.52
C MET A 1 -28.96 -7.23 -1.16
N THR A 2 -28.39 -6.44 -0.24
CA THR A 2 -28.88 -5.08 0.04
C THR A 2 -28.49 -4.17 -1.14
N ASP A 3 -29.17 -3.04 -1.33
CA ASP A 3 -28.81 -2.07 -2.39
C ASP A 3 -27.33 -1.65 -2.31
N ALA A 4 -26.81 -1.47 -1.09
CA ALA A 4 -25.41 -1.16 -0.84
C ALA A 4 -24.45 -2.28 -1.32
N ASP A 5 -24.82 -3.56 -1.17
CA ASP A 5 -24.03 -4.69 -1.65
C ASP A 5 -23.90 -4.69 -3.18
N SER A 6 -24.98 -4.32 -3.88
CA SER A 6 -25.01 -4.22 -5.33
C SER A 6 -24.09 -3.09 -5.83
N LEU A 7 -24.14 -1.91 -5.22
CA LEU A 7 -23.33 -0.75 -5.59
C LEU A 7 -21.83 -0.94 -5.38
N MET A 8 -21.43 -1.79 -4.43
CA MET A 8 -20.02 -2.09 -4.10
C MET A 8 -19.50 -3.36 -4.78
N THR A 9 -20.27 -3.97 -5.66
CA THR A 9 -19.86 -5.15 -6.43
C THR A 9 -19.68 -4.77 -7.89
N ASP A 10 -18.49 -5.04 -8.45
CA ASP A 10 -18.22 -4.75 -9.84
C ASP A 10 -18.86 -5.77 -10.80
N THR A 11 -18.78 -5.50 -12.10
CA THR A 11 -19.35 -6.36 -13.17
C THR A 11 -18.72 -7.76 -13.23
N TYR A 12 -17.62 -7.99 -12.49
CA TYR A 12 -16.91 -9.27 -12.39
C TYR A 12 -17.17 -10.01 -11.07
N GLY A 13 -18.13 -9.52 -10.26
CA GLY A 13 -18.52 -10.13 -8.99
C GLY A 13 -17.56 -9.84 -7.83
N ARG A 14 -16.60 -8.91 -7.98
CA ARG A 14 -15.67 -8.56 -6.91
C ARG A 14 -16.26 -7.45 -6.04
N ARG A 15 -16.52 -7.77 -4.78
CA ARG A 15 -17.02 -6.79 -3.81
C ARG A 15 -15.88 -5.96 -3.22
N ILE A 16 -16.03 -4.64 -3.22
CA ILE A 16 -15.11 -3.72 -2.56
C ILE A 16 -15.35 -3.73 -1.05
N THR A 17 -14.30 -4.01 -0.29
CA THR A 17 -14.30 -4.01 1.18
C THR A 17 -13.06 -3.32 1.78
N ASP A 18 -12.12 -2.93 0.93
CA ASP A 18 -10.85 -2.29 1.29
C ASP A 18 -10.69 -0.99 0.48
N VAL A 19 -10.40 0.12 1.15
CA VAL A 19 -10.13 1.39 0.50
C VAL A 19 -8.72 1.85 0.86
N ARG A 20 -7.96 2.31 -0.14
CA ARG A 20 -6.67 2.94 0.07
C ARG A 20 -6.77 4.42 -0.28
N ILE A 21 -6.33 5.29 0.61
CA ILE A 21 -6.45 6.74 0.46
C ILE A 21 -5.08 7.38 0.54
N ALA A 22 -4.68 8.10 -0.50
CA ALA A 22 -3.57 9.03 -0.44
C ALA A 22 -4.04 10.31 0.26
N VAL A 23 -3.53 10.57 1.47
CA VAL A 23 -3.94 11.75 2.26
C VAL A 23 -3.17 13.00 1.89
N ASN A 24 -2.05 12.85 1.18
CA ASN A 24 -1.23 13.93 0.58
C ASN A 24 -0.40 13.37 -0.57
N SER A 25 0.23 14.26 -1.37
CA SER A 25 1.20 13.92 -2.42
C SER A 25 2.65 14.18 -1.99
N ALA A 26 2.89 14.99 -0.95
CA ALA A 26 4.22 15.34 -0.48
C ALA A 26 4.94 14.14 0.16
N CYS A 27 6.23 13.99 -0.11
CA CYS A 27 7.10 12.98 0.50
C CYS A 27 8.47 13.59 0.87
N ASN A 28 9.04 13.15 1.97
CA ASN A 28 10.39 13.54 2.38
C ASN A 28 11.50 12.64 1.82
N LEU A 29 11.17 11.60 1.03
CA LEU A 29 12.10 10.75 0.30
C LEU A 29 11.95 10.93 -1.22
N ARG A 30 12.90 10.38 -1.99
CA ARG A 30 12.91 10.39 -3.46
C ARG A 30 13.31 9.01 -3.98
N CYS A 31 12.53 7.99 -3.60
CA CYS A 31 12.84 6.61 -3.99
C CYS A 31 12.87 6.45 -5.51
N VAL A 32 13.93 5.81 -6.01
CA VAL A 32 14.19 5.66 -7.45
C VAL A 32 13.09 4.93 -8.21
N TYR A 33 12.30 4.08 -7.55
CA TYR A 33 11.21 3.28 -8.13
C TYR A 33 9.81 3.83 -7.81
N CYS A 34 9.70 5.01 -7.18
CA CYS A 34 8.41 5.48 -6.66
C CYS A 34 7.39 5.71 -7.77
N HIS A 35 6.21 5.09 -7.64
CA HIS A 35 5.07 5.25 -8.55
C HIS A 35 4.02 6.26 -8.04
N HIS A 36 4.32 6.99 -6.92
CA HIS A 36 3.47 8.04 -6.33
C HIS A 36 1.98 7.67 -6.22
N GLU A 37 1.66 6.46 -5.77
CA GLU A 37 0.29 5.88 -5.72
C GLU A 37 -0.45 5.91 -7.08
N GLY A 38 0.30 5.95 -8.19
CA GLY A 38 -0.24 6.02 -9.54
C GLY A 38 -0.68 7.43 -9.95
N GLU A 39 -0.21 8.47 -9.25
CA GLU A 39 -0.44 9.88 -9.62
C GLU A 39 0.63 10.41 -10.58
N VAL A 40 1.58 9.58 -11.01
CA VAL A 40 2.63 9.93 -11.98
C VAL A 40 2.10 9.79 -13.40
N ALA A 41 2.24 10.84 -14.19
CA ALA A 41 2.11 10.77 -15.64
C ALA A 41 3.44 11.11 -16.30
N ASN A 42 3.92 10.24 -17.20
CA ASN A 42 5.09 10.47 -18.06
C ASN A 42 6.40 10.77 -17.30
N GLY A 43 6.67 10.05 -16.21
CA GLY A 43 7.96 10.18 -15.50
C GLY A 43 8.17 11.46 -14.69
N CYS A 44 7.19 12.35 -14.68
CA CYS A 44 7.21 13.54 -13.83
C CYS A 44 6.29 13.34 -12.63
N VAL A 45 6.78 13.65 -11.42
CA VAL A 45 5.91 13.88 -10.26
C VAL A 45 4.96 14.99 -10.68
N ARG A 46 3.67 14.70 -10.84
CA ARG A 46 2.70 15.79 -10.82
C ARG A 46 2.69 16.26 -9.37
N ASP A 47 3.10 17.51 -9.13
CA ASP A 47 2.44 18.27 -8.10
C ASP A 47 0.96 18.10 -8.41
N SER A 48 0.22 17.41 -7.55
CA SER A 48 -1.21 17.18 -7.77
C SER A 48 -1.82 18.54 -8.09
N ASP A 49 -2.45 18.70 -9.27
CA ASP A 49 -3.04 19.97 -9.70
C ASP A 49 -4.18 20.44 -8.77
N GLY A 50 -4.37 19.76 -7.63
CA GLY A 50 -5.40 20.02 -6.63
C GLY A 50 -4.90 19.92 -5.20
N GLU A 51 -5.50 20.75 -4.34
CA GLU A 51 -5.30 20.63 -2.90
C GLU A 51 -5.78 19.27 -2.40
N PRO A 52 -5.06 18.65 -1.45
CA PRO A 52 -5.49 17.42 -0.81
C PRO A 52 -6.90 17.53 -0.23
N LEU A 53 -7.61 16.41 -0.14
CA LEU A 53 -8.88 16.35 0.58
C LEU A 53 -8.68 16.83 2.02
N THR A 54 -9.56 17.70 2.45
CA THR A 54 -9.62 18.18 3.84
C THR A 54 -10.00 17.03 4.78
N LYS A 55 -9.80 17.21 6.08
CA LYS A 55 -10.23 16.25 7.09
C LYS A 55 -11.74 15.95 6.95
N ASP A 56 -12.56 16.99 6.81
CA ASP A 56 -14.01 16.84 6.77
C ASP A 56 -14.48 16.10 5.51
N GLU A 57 -13.89 16.39 4.34
CA GLU A 57 -14.14 15.63 3.11
C GLU A 57 -13.75 14.16 3.25
N LEU A 58 -12.58 13.86 3.88
CA LEU A 58 -12.14 12.49 4.13
C LEU A 58 -13.10 11.74 5.05
N VAL A 59 -13.56 12.38 6.13
CA VAL A 59 -14.51 11.78 7.09
C VAL A 59 -15.85 11.51 6.44
N GLU A 60 -16.37 12.43 5.63
CA GLU A 60 -17.61 12.22 4.87
C GLU A 60 -17.49 11.04 3.90
N VAL A 61 -16.44 11.02 3.10
CA VAL A 61 -16.16 9.94 2.14
C VAL A 61 -16.07 8.59 2.85
N LEU A 62 -15.36 8.52 3.98
CA LEU A 62 -15.21 7.29 4.76
C LEU A 62 -16.51 6.86 5.45
N THR A 63 -17.34 7.82 5.86
CA THR A 63 -18.67 7.55 6.40
C THR A 63 -19.56 6.88 5.34
N VAL A 64 -19.55 7.39 4.11
CA VAL A 64 -20.28 6.77 3.00
C VAL A 64 -19.75 5.36 2.72
N PHE A 65 -18.43 5.18 2.62
CA PHE A 65 -17.83 3.87 2.41
C PHE A 65 -18.17 2.86 3.52
N ARG A 66 -18.12 3.30 4.77
CA ARG A 66 -18.53 2.46 5.91
C ARG A 66 -19.98 2.02 5.79
N ASN A 67 -20.90 2.92 5.44
CA ASN A 67 -22.32 2.62 5.25
C ASN A 67 -22.56 1.68 4.05
N MET A 68 -21.67 1.71 3.05
CA MET A 68 -21.66 0.80 1.91
C MET A 68 -20.92 -0.53 2.20
N GLY A 69 -20.44 -0.76 3.45
CA GLY A 69 -19.89 -2.03 3.90
C GLY A 69 -18.37 -2.18 3.75
N VAL A 70 -17.62 -1.10 3.54
CA VAL A 70 -16.14 -1.10 3.65
C VAL A 70 -15.75 -1.37 5.10
N LYS A 71 -14.76 -2.25 5.28
CA LYS A 71 -14.29 -2.71 6.59
C LYS A 71 -12.86 -2.30 6.92
N THR A 72 -12.06 -2.02 5.89
CA THR A 72 -10.65 -1.68 6.06
C THR A 72 -10.29 -0.44 5.25
N VAL A 73 -9.55 0.45 5.88
CA VAL A 73 -8.97 1.63 5.25
C VAL A 73 -7.47 1.63 5.44
N LYS A 74 -6.75 1.91 4.38
CA LYS A 74 -5.31 2.12 4.42
C LYS A 74 -4.99 3.55 4.02
N LEU A 75 -4.47 4.31 4.97
CA LEU A 75 -3.93 5.64 4.72
C LEU A 75 -2.53 5.53 4.10
N THR A 76 -2.28 6.32 3.08
CA THR A 76 -1.03 6.39 2.33
C THR A 76 -0.87 7.80 1.74
N GLY A 77 -0.06 7.97 0.72
CA GLY A 77 0.15 9.23 0.02
C GLY A 77 1.55 9.27 -0.57
N GLY A 78 2.16 10.44 -0.62
CA GLY A 78 3.61 10.56 -0.66
C GLY A 78 4.16 9.98 0.65
N GLU A 79 4.19 10.79 1.71
CA GLU A 79 4.42 10.31 3.07
C GLU A 79 3.31 10.86 4.00
N PRO A 80 2.38 10.02 4.46
CA PRO A 80 1.21 10.46 5.21
C PRO A 80 1.56 11.12 6.56
N THR A 81 2.69 10.77 7.17
CA THR A 81 3.13 11.34 8.45
C THR A 81 3.63 12.80 8.33
N LEU A 82 3.74 13.33 7.12
CA LEU A 82 3.98 14.76 6.90
C LEU A 82 2.72 15.61 7.10
N ARG A 83 1.55 14.98 7.07
CA ARG A 83 0.28 15.66 7.30
C ARG A 83 0.09 15.92 8.79
N THR A 84 0.01 17.18 9.18
CA THR A 84 0.01 17.60 10.61
C THR A 84 -1.28 17.24 11.35
N ASP A 85 -2.40 17.10 10.64
CA ASP A 85 -3.71 16.70 11.16
C ASP A 85 -3.99 15.19 11.04
N LEU A 86 -2.96 14.36 10.76
CA LEU A 86 -3.14 12.92 10.54
C LEU A 86 -3.81 12.20 11.72
N ALA A 87 -3.41 12.52 12.94
CA ALA A 87 -4.00 11.94 14.16
C ALA A 87 -5.49 12.34 14.30
N ASP A 88 -5.84 13.57 13.96
CA ASP A 88 -7.22 14.07 14.01
C ASP A 88 -8.08 13.41 12.91
N ILE A 89 -7.53 13.18 11.72
CA ILE A 89 -8.18 12.41 10.67
C ILE A 89 -8.49 11.00 11.18
N ILE A 90 -7.49 10.29 11.71
CA ILE A 90 -7.66 8.91 12.21
C ILE A 90 -8.73 8.86 13.30
N ARG A 91 -8.73 9.79 14.25
CA ARG A 91 -9.69 9.88 15.35
C ARG A 91 -11.12 10.12 14.85
N SER A 92 -11.25 10.79 13.72
CA SER A 92 -12.54 11.14 13.12
C SER A 92 -13.09 10.08 12.16
N ILE A 93 -12.33 9.03 11.84
CA ILE A 93 -12.82 7.92 11.00
C ILE A 93 -13.92 7.17 11.75
N PRO A 94 -15.06 6.85 11.10
CA PRO A 94 -16.17 6.18 11.76
C PRO A 94 -15.81 4.81 12.33
N ASP A 95 -16.40 4.48 13.48
CA ASP A 95 -16.27 3.18 14.12
C ASP A 95 -16.65 2.02 13.19
N GLY A 96 -15.99 0.88 13.37
CA GLY A 96 -16.21 -0.34 12.59
C GLY A 96 -15.34 -0.43 11.33
N ILE A 97 -14.45 0.53 11.10
CA ILE A 97 -13.40 0.48 10.08
C ILE A 97 -12.05 0.19 10.75
N GLU A 98 -11.37 -0.84 10.30
CA GLU A 98 -9.98 -1.09 10.68
C GLU A 98 -9.05 -0.15 9.90
N ILE A 99 -8.25 0.66 10.61
CA ILE A 99 -7.38 1.67 10.02
C ILE A 99 -5.94 1.18 10.03
N SER A 100 -5.30 1.22 8.88
CA SER A 100 -3.87 0.95 8.75
C SER A 100 -3.15 2.09 8.01
N LEU A 101 -1.86 2.24 8.26
CA LEU A 101 -1.02 3.27 7.64
C LEU A 101 0.09 2.60 6.83
N THR A 102 0.42 3.14 5.65
CA THR A 102 1.68 2.83 4.96
C THR A 102 2.56 4.07 5.02
N THR A 103 3.76 3.94 5.52
CA THR A 103 4.70 5.04 5.76
C THR A 103 6.13 4.60 5.49
N ASN A 104 7.01 5.55 5.21
CA ASN A 104 8.45 5.29 5.16
C ASN A 104 9.10 5.17 6.56
N GLY A 105 8.34 5.40 7.63
CA GLY A 105 8.76 5.19 9.01
C GLY A 105 9.60 6.28 9.63
N THR A 106 10.14 7.22 8.87
CA THR A 106 11.14 8.21 9.34
C THR A 106 10.63 9.14 10.45
N ARG A 107 9.32 9.27 10.62
CA ARG A 107 8.69 10.14 11.64
C ARG A 107 7.94 9.37 12.72
N LEU A 108 7.84 8.04 12.63
CA LEU A 108 7.07 7.24 13.59
C LEU A 108 7.61 7.35 15.01
N LYS A 109 8.92 7.55 15.18
CA LYS A 109 9.55 7.73 16.47
C LYS A 109 8.79 8.74 17.36
N ASP A 110 8.37 9.85 16.76
CA ASP A 110 7.76 10.96 17.50
C ASP A 110 6.24 10.83 17.65
N ILE A 111 5.57 10.08 16.75
CA ILE A 111 4.10 10.13 16.63
C ILE A 111 3.41 8.76 16.78
N ALA A 112 4.14 7.65 16.90
CA ALA A 112 3.53 6.30 16.93
C ALA A 112 2.49 6.14 18.03
N HIS A 113 2.80 6.59 19.26
CA HIS A 113 1.88 6.53 20.40
C HIS A 113 0.64 7.40 20.20
N GLU A 114 0.80 8.60 19.62
CA GLU A 114 -0.32 9.48 19.28
C GLU A 114 -1.24 8.86 18.25
N LEU A 115 -0.69 8.29 17.18
CA LEU A 115 -1.46 7.59 16.15
C LEU A 115 -2.20 6.37 16.71
N LYS A 116 -1.57 5.62 17.62
CA LYS A 116 -2.24 4.51 18.33
C LYS A 116 -3.40 5.00 19.18
N ALA A 117 -3.19 6.05 19.96
CA ALA A 117 -4.24 6.67 20.79
C ALA A 117 -5.37 7.26 19.93
N ALA A 118 -5.07 7.71 18.72
CA ALA A 118 -6.06 8.17 17.75
C ALA A 118 -6.91 7.04 17.13
N GLY A 119 -6.52 5.76 17.29
CA GLY A 119 -7.27 4.62 16.77
C GLY A 119 -6.60 3.87 15.62
N LEU A 120 -5.34 4.20 15.27
CA LEU A 120 -4.59 3.43 14.27
C LEU A 120 -4.37 2.00 14.76
N SER A 121 -4.76 1.02 13.95
CA SER A 121 -4.65 -0.41 14.31
C SER A 121 -3.23 -0.94 14.12
N ARG A 122 -2.63 -0.68 12.96
CA ARG A 122 -1.29 -1.18 12.59
C ARG A 122 -0.63 -0.34 11.52
N VAL A 123 0.67 -0.57 11.32
CA VAL A 123 1.47 0.11 10.29
C VAL A 123 2.11 -0.87 9.30
N ASN A 124 2.29 -0.40 8.08
CA ASN A 124 3.20 -0.97 7.11
C ASN A 124 4.35 0.02 6.93
N ILE A 125 5.58 -0.41 7.18
CA ILE A 125 6.78 0.42 7.01
C ILE A 125 7.50 -0.02 5.74
N SER A 126 7.79 0.93 4.85
CA SER A 126 8.59 0.66 3.64
C SER A 126 10.07 0.72 3.99
N LEU A 127 10.75 -0.43 3.82
CA LEU A 127 12.17 -0.58 4.14
C LEU A 127 12.80 -1.62 3.20
N ASP A 128 13.50 -1.15 2.16
CA ASP A 128 13.98 -2.01 1.07
C ASP A 128 15.35 -2.61 1.34
N THR A 129 16.08 -2.12 2.33
CA THR A 129 17.42 -2.57 2.68
C THR A 129 17.73 -2.26 4.15
N LEU A 130 18.52 -3.12 4.77
CA LEU A 130 19.10 -2.91 6.10
C LEU A 130 20.50 -2.27 6.03
N ASN A 131 21.03 -2.05 4.82
CA ASN A 131 22.31 -1.39 4.60
C ASN A 131 22.11 0.12 4.41
N ARG A 132 22.80 0.93 5.22
CA ARG A 132 22.66 2.39 5.26
C ARG A 132 23.02 3.08 3.93
N GLU A 133 24.08 2.64 3.28
CA GLU A 133 24.53 3.24 2.02
C GLU A 133 23.54 2.90 0.89
N ARG A 134 23.05 1.65 0.84
CA ARG A 134 22.01 1.24 -0.11
C ARG A 134 20.72 1.99 0.14
N TYR A 135 20.34 2.17 1.42
CA TYR A 135 19.15 2.95 1.77
C TYR A 135 19.24 4.37 1.21
N ALA A 136 20.36 5.05 1.44
CA ALA A 136 20.58 6.39 0.89
C ALA A 136 20.54 6.42 -0.65
N LYS A 137 21.10 5.39 -1.31
CA LYS A 137 21.06 5.26 -2.77
C LYS A 137 19.64 5.03 -3.30
N ILE A 138 18.84 4.16 -2.65
CA ILE A 138 17.47 3.83 -3.08
C ILE A 138 16.51 4.99 -2.80
N THR A 139 16.61 5.63 -1.63
CA THR A 139 15.63 6.61 -1.15
C THR A 139 16.03 8.07 -1.39
N GLY A 140 17.26 8.31 -1.82
CA GLY A 140 17.82 9.64 -2.00
C GLY A 140 18.17 10.37 -0.70
N ARG A 141 18.07 9.71 0.47
CA ARG A 141 18.39 10.28 1.79
C ARG A 141 18.93 9.25 2.76
N ASP A 142 19.84 9.66 3.62
CA ASP A 142 20.44 8.83 4.67
C ASP A 142 19.61 8.89 5.96
N LEU A 143 18.45 8.23 5.98
CA LEU A 143 17.49 8.23 7.11
C LEU A 143 17.21 6.81 7.64
N LEU A 144 18.04 5.80 7.33
CA LEU A 144 17.84 4.44 7.86
C LEU A 144 17.76 4.38 9.39
N PRO A 145 18.61 5.10 10.15
CA PRO A 145 18.49 5.10 11.61
C PRO A 145 17.12 5.57 12.10
N ASP A 146 16.55 6.64 11.49
CA ASP A 146 15.23 7.16 11.86
C ASP A 146 14.13 6.14 11.59
N VAL A 147 14.22 5.37 10.47
CA VAL A 147 13.27 4.30 10.15
C VAL A 147 13.31 3.19 11.18
N LEU A 148 14.52 2.76 11.61
CA LEU A 148 14.67 1.70 12.61
C LEU A 148 14.16 2.16 13.99
N GLU A 149 14.42 3.39 14.38
CA GLU A 149 13.83 4.00 15.59
C GLU A 149 12.30 4.10 15.46
N GLY A 150 11.79 4.46 14.30
CA GLY A 150 10.36 4.49 13.98
C GLY A 150 9.70 3.11 14.04
N LEU A 151 10.38 2.07 13.56
CA LEU A 151 9.93 0.69 13.69
C LEU A 151 9.83 0.27 15.16
N LYS A 152 10.86 0.57 15.95
CA LYS A 152 10.85 0.28 17.39
C LYS A 152 9.68 1.01 18.08
N ALA A 153 9.49 2.29 17.82
CA ALA A 153 8.39 3.06 18.38
C ALA A 153 7.00 2.50 17.99
N ALA A 154 6.85 2.00 16.76
CA ALA A 154 5.62 1.37 16.31
C ALA A 154 5.33 0.06 17.07
N LEU A 155 6.35 -0.77 17.31
CA LEU A 155 6.24 -1.99 18.12
C LEU A 155 5.90 -1.64 19.58
N ASP A 156 6.62 -0.70 20.18
CA ASP A 156 6.41 -0.24 21.57
C ASP A 156 5.00 0.36 21.76
N ALA A 157 4.48 1.04 20.76
CA ALA A 157 3.12 1.59 20.77
C ALA A 157 2.02 0.53 20.53
N GLY A 158 2.37 -0.71 20.20
CA GLY A 158 1.40 -1.77 19.89
C GLY A 158 0.67 -1.56 18.56
N LEU A 159 1.32 -0.94 17.56
CA LEU A 159 0.82 -0.82 16.17
C LEU A 159 1.08 -2.11 15.38
N THR A 160 0.76 -3.25 15.95
CA THR A 160 1.12 -4.59 15.48
C THR A 160 -0.05 -5.34 14.82
N PRO A 161 0.23 -6.34 13.96
CA PRO A 161 1.56 -6.67 13.43
C PRO A 161 2.10 -5.58 12.49
N VAL A 162 3.38 -5.23 12.66
CA VAL A 162 4.07 -4.34 11.72
C VAL A 162 4.40 -5.12 10.45
N LYS A 163 4.02 -4.59 9.29
CA LYS A 163 4.48 -5.15 8.02
C LYS A 163 5.67 -4.36 7.50
N LEU A 164 6.80 -5.03 7.29
CA LEU A 164 7.90 -4.45 6.53
C LEU A 164 7.70 -4.73 5.04
N ASN A 165 7.42 -3.69 4.28
CA ASN A 165 7.33 -3.76 2.83
C ASN A 165 8.74 -3.62 2.25
N VAL A 166 9.19 -4.66 1.57
CA VAL A 166 10.49 -4.73 0.90
C VAL A 166 10.23 -4.87 -0.59
N VAL A 167 10.46 -3.82 -1.38
CA VAL A 167 10.40 -3.92 -2.83
C VAL A 167 11.63 -4.68 -3.32
N LEU A 168 11.40 -5.70 -4.12
CA LEU A 168 12.46 -6.52 -4.70
C LEU A 168 13.14 -5.75 -5.84
N LEU A 169 14.40 -5.38 -5.63
CA LEU A 169 15.20 -4.57 -6.56
C LEU A 169 16.42 -5.39 -7.01
N PRO A 170 16.33 -6.15 -8.13
CA PRO A 170 17.43 -6.98 -8.61
C PRO A 170 18.73 -6.18 -8.77
N GLY A 171 19.84 -6.75 -8.27
CA GLY A 171 21.15 -6.09 -8.25
C GLY A 171 21.33 -5.01 -7.18
N LEU A 172 20.30 -4.70 -6.37
CA LEU A 172 20.40 -3.75 -5.27
C LEU A 172 20.16 -4.36 -3.89
N ASN A 173 19.16 -5.26 -3.75
CA ASN A 173 18.80 -5.86 -2.46
C ASN A 173 18.49 -7.36 -2.52
N ASP A 174 18.77 -8.00 -3.63
CA ASP A 174 18.54 -9.44 -3.85
C ASP A 174 19.39 -10.34 -2.94
N ASP A 175 20.50 -9.84 -2.41
CA ASP A 175 21.37 -10.51 -1.43
C ASP A 175 20.91 -10.30 0.03
N GLU A 176 19.87 -9.52 0.31
CA GLU A 176 19.42 -9.18 1.67
C GLU A 176 18.24 -10.01 2.19
N ILE A 177 17.70 -10.94 1.42
CA ILE A 177 16.49 -11.72 1.82
C ILE A 177 16.71 -12.45 3.15
N ASP A 178 17.87 -13.11 3.32
CA ASP A 178 18.19 -13.83 4.56
C ASP A 178 18.46 -12.88 5.73
N ASN A 179 19.03 -11.71 5.46
CA ASN A 179 19.21 -10.67 6.47
C ASN A 179 17.87 -10.14 6.98
N PHE A 180 16.89 -9.93 6.10
CA PHE A 180 15.53 -9.57 6.50
C PHE A 180 14.83 -10.67 7.29
N LEU A 181 14.98 -11.94 6.89
CA LEU A 181 14.43 -13.07 7.64
C LEU A 181 15.04 -13.15 9.05
N ALA A 182 16.36 -12.98 9.17
CA ALA A 182 17.05 -12.95 10.46
C ALA A 182 16.59 -11.76 11.33
N PHE A 183 16.53 -10.57 10.74
CA PHE A 183 16.09 -9.35 11.43
C PHE A 183 14.65 -9.48 11.96
N ALA A 184 13.73 -9.97 11.16
CA ALA A 184 12.33 -10.10 11.56
C ALA A 184 12.10 -11.26 12.57
N ARG A 185 13.02 -12.22 12.66
CA ARG A 185 12.95 -13.33 13.63
C ARG A 185 13.11 -12.83 15.07
N GLU A 186 13.79 -11.73 15.27
CA GLU A 186 13.98 -11.11 16.59
C GLU A 186 12.69 -10.46 17.13
N HIS A 187 11.63 -10.37 16.29
CA HIS A 187 10.38 -9.70 16.60
C HIS A 187 9.18 -10.49 16.07
N ASP A 188 8.45 -11.19 16.93
CA ASP A 188 7.28 -12.00 16.57
C ASP A 188 6.16 -11.20 15.88
N ASP A 189 6.08 -9.90 16.15
CA ASP A 189 5.07 -8.98 15.61
C ASP A 189 5.43 -8.37 14.25
N ILE A 190 6.53 -8.81 13.62
CA ILE A 190 6.92 -8.37 12.28
C ILE A 190 6.49 -9.40 11.24
N ILE A 191 5.90 -8.92 10.14
CA ILE A 191 5.61 -9.68 8.93
C ILE A 191 6.38 -9.06 7.77
N LEU A 192 7.26 -9.81 7.15
CA LEU A 192 7.93 -9.38 5.92
C LEU A 192 6.96 -9.43 4.75
N GLN A 193 6.96 -8.41 3.91
CA GLN A 193 6.17 -8.37 2.69
C GLN A 193 7.08 -8.01 1.52
N PHE A 194 7.60 -9.04 0.83
CA PHE A 194 8.40 -8.88 -0.38
C PHE A 194 7.50 -8.55 -1.56
N ILE A 195 7.75 -7.44 -2.23
CA ILE A 195 6.86 -6.90 -3.27
C ILE A 195 7.61 -6.87 -4.60
N GLU A 196 7.08 -7.56 -5.60
CA GLU A 196 7.55 -7.45 -6.98
C GLU A 196 7.50 -5.98 -7.42
N LEU A 197 8.61 -5.48 -7.93
CA LEU A 197 8.69 -4.11 -8.46
C LEU A 197 7.73 -3.95 -9.63
N MET A 198 6.86 -2.96 -9.51
CA MET A 198 6.01 -2.49 -10.60
C MET A 198 6.75 -1.37 -11.34
N ASP A 199 7.48 -1.73 -12.38
CA ASP A 199 8.24 -0.77 -13.18
C ASP A 199 7.33 0.03 -14.11
N VAL A 200 6.67 1.03 -13.54
CA VAL A 200 5.79 1.93 -14.30
C VAL A 200 6.54 3.09 -14.96
N ASN A 201 7.80 3.29 -14.59
CA ASN A 201 8.63 4.42 -15.03
C ASN A 201 9.82 4.01 -15.90
N GLY A 202 9.96 2.72 -16.24
CA GLY A 202 11.08 2.21 -17.04
C GLY A 202 12.44 2.27 -16.32
N TRP A 203 12.45 2.38 -14.99
CA TRP A 203 13.70 2.46 -14.21
C TRP A 203 14.59 1.22 -14.39
N THR A 204 13.99 0.05 -14.62
CA THR A 204 14.74 -1.19 -14.85
C THR A 204 15.29 -1.31 -16.26
N ASP A 205 14.92 -0.45 -17.21
CA ASP A 205 15.46 -0.47 -18.58
C ASP A 205 16.97 -0.19 -18.60
N ASP A 206 17.48 0.56 -17.63
CA ASP A 206 18.91 0.84 -17.46
C ASP A 206 19.66 -0.30 -16.73
N MET A 207 18.93 -1.26 -16.11
CA MET A 207 19.48 -2.38 -15.33
C MET A 207 19.46 -3.72 -16.10
N LYS A 208 19.71 -3.69 -17.42
CA LYS A 208 19.56 -4.83 -18.35
C LYS A 208 20.48 -6.02 -18.12
N GLU A 209 21.41 -5.96 -17.17
CA GLU A 209 22.25 -7.09 -16.78
C GLU A 209 21.69 -7.80 -15.55
N GLY A 210 20.88 -8.84 -15.74
CA GLY A 210 20.38 -9.65 -14.62
C GLY A 210 18.99 -10.25 -14.82
N LYS A 211 18.41 -10.75 -13.74
CA LYS A 211 17.06 -11.33 -13.70
C LYS A 211 16.02 -10.23 -13.79
N SER A 212 14.92 -10.48 -14.50
CA SER A 212 13.77 -9.58 -14.46
C SER A 212 13.11 -9.59 -13.06
N ASN A 213 12.41 -8.51 -12.73
CA ASN A 213 11.69 -8.38 -11.45
C ASN A 213 10.73 -9.57 -11.21
N ALA A 214 10.00 -9.96 -12.25
CA ALA A 214 9.07 -11.09 -12.22
C ALA A 214 9.77 -12.43 -11.96
N GLN A 215 10.94 -12.64 -12.58
CA GLN A 215 11.75 -13.85 -12.36
C GLN A 215 12.28 -13.90 -10.92
N PHE A 216 12.81 -12.81 -10.40
CA PHE A 216 13.30 -12.75 -9.03
C PHE A 216 12.18 -13.05 -8.02
N ALA A 217 11.03 -12.41 -8.16
CA ALA A 217 9.89 -12.66 -7.28
C ALA A 217 9.37 -14.11 -7.39
N ALA A 218 9.38 -14.71 -8.60
CA ALA A 218 8.98 -16.08 -8.79
C ALA A 218 9.95 -17.07 -8.14
N GLU A 219 11.26 -16.89 -8.31
CA GLU A 219 12.29 -17.72 -7.70
C GLU A 219 12.24 -17.65 -6.17
N LEU A 220 12.04 -16.45 -5.61
CA LEU A 220 11.86 -16.28 -4.17
C LEU A 220 10.61 -17.01 -3.68
N GLU A 221 9.51 -16.96 -4.42
CA GLU A 221 8.30 -17.69 -4.08
C GLU A 221 8.53 -19.22 -4.08
N GLU A 222 9.23 -19.75 -5.09
CA GLU A 222 9.57 -21.18 -5.16
C GLU A 222 10.55 -21.60 -4.03
N ARG A 223 11.48 -20.71 -3.66
CA ARG A 223 12.33 -20.91 -2.50
C ARG A 223 11.49 -21.01 -1.22
N PHE A 224 10.60 -20.06 -0.97
CA PHE A 224 9.76 -20.05 0.23
C PHE A 224 8.78 -21.23 0.29
N LYS A 225 8.28 -21.71 -0.85
CA LYS A 225 7.47 -22.95 -0.89
C LYS A 225 8.23 -24.17 -0.42
N LYS A 226 9.53 -24.24 -0.68
CA LYS A 226 10.40 -25.37 -0.27
C LYS A 226 10.86 -25.26 1.18
N GLU A 227 11.10 -24.04 1.67
CA GLU A 227 11.70 -23.80 2.99
C GLU A 227 10.66 -23.54 4.08
N ALA A 228 9.40 -23.27 3.73
CA ALA A 228 8.38 -22.92 4.71
C ALA A 228 7.88 -24.14 5.50
N ASP A 229 7.85 -24.01 6.82
CA ASP A 229 7.22 -24.98 7.74
C ASP A 229 5.69 -24.97 7.62
N MET A 230 5.11 -23.83 7.22
CA MET A 230 3.66 -23.62 7.07
C MET A 230 3.37 -22.62 5.96
N ILE A 231 2.32 -22.89 5.20
CA ILE A 231 1.80 -22.00 4.15
C ILE A 231 0.31 -21.77 4.38
N GLU A 232 -0.08 -20.52 4.54
CA GLU A 232 -1.48 -20.09 4.66
C GLU A 232 -1.88 -19.25 3.44
N THR A 233 -3.07 -19.48 2.88
CA THR A 233 -3.61 -18.63 1.81
C THR A 233 -4.55 -17.58 2.40
N ARG A 234 -4.28 -16.31 2.16
CA ARG A 234 -5.15 -15.19 2.56
C ARG A 234 -6.26 -14.99 1.54
N ARG A 235 -7.46 -14.63 2.02
CA ARG A 235 -8.60 -14.36 1.15
C ARG A 235 -8.36 -13.21 0.17
N MET A 236 -7.73 -12.10 0.64
CA MET A 236 -7.42 -10.96 -0.21
C MET A 236 -6.28 -11.27 -1.17
N HIS A 237 -6.52 -11.13 -2.47
CA HIS A 237 -5.58 -11.39 -3.57
C HIS A 237 -5.05 -12.84 -3.62
N HIS A 238 -5.64 -13.78 -2.88
CA HIS A 238 -5.16 -15.16 -2.70
C HIS A 238 -3.66 -15.24 -2.37
N ARG A 239 -3.15 -14.24 -1.65
CA ARG A 239 -1.73 -14.18 -1.26
C ARG A 239 -1.40 -15.29 -0.27
N ARG A 240 -0.24 -15.91 -0.48
CA ARG A 240 0.32 -16.88 0.43
C ARG A 240 1.15 -16.18 1.50
N LYS A 241 0.97 -16.62 2.74
CA LYS A 241 1.81 -16.29 3.88
C LYS A 241 2.63 -17.53 4.22
N TYR A 242 3.92 -17.39 4.25
CA TYR A 242 4.90 -18.42 4.51
C TYR A 242 5.43 -18.25 5.95
N LYS A 243 5.60 -19.35 6.67
CA LYS A 243 6.41 -19.36 7.88
C LYS A 243 7.76 -19.97 7.50
N VAL A 244 8.78 -19.12 7.35
CA VAL A 244 10.13 -19.52 6.90
C VAL A 244 11.10 -19.28 8.04
N HIS A 245 11.78 -20.34 8.51
CA HIS A 245 12.75 -20.26 9.60
C HIS A 245 12.23 -19.51 10.85
N GLY A 246 10.96 -19.71 11.21
CA GLY A 246 10.32 -19.02 12.33
C GLY A 246 9.75 -17.63 12.00
N THR A 247 10.03 -17.06 10.82
CA THR A 247 9.58 -15.72 10.41
C THR A 247 8.35 -15.79 9.52
N SER A 248 7.42 -14.86 9.69
CA SER A 248 6.25 -14.71 8.78
C SER A 248 6.63 -13.84 7.59
N ALA A 249 6.46 -14.37 6.38
CA ALA A 249 6.73 -13.66 5.13
C ALA A 249 5.57 -13.80 4.13
N GLU A 250 5.33 -12.77 3.33
CA GLU A 250 4.38 -12.77 2.20
C GLU A 250 5.13 -12.32 0.94
N ILE A 251 4.76 -12.88 -0.22
CA ILE A 251 5.25 -12.41 -1.52
C ILE A 251 4.07 -11.82 -2.27
N VAL A 252 4.22 -10.57 -2.72
CA VAL A 252 3.19 -9.82 -3.46
C VAL A 252 3.65 -9.69 -4.90
N ARG A 253 2.96 -10.36 -5.79
CA ARG A 253 3.22 -10.34 -7.23
C ARG A 253 2.01 -9.76 -7.96
N PRO A 254 1.97 -8.42 -8.14
CA PRO A 254 0.80 -7.76 -8.71
C PRO A 254 0.80 -7.75 -10.24
N MET A 255 1.97 -7.96 -10.88
CA MET A 255 2.11 -7.87 -12.33
C MET A 255 1.75 -9.21 -12.99
N HIS A 256 0.99 -9.15 -14.08
CA HIS A 256 0.59 -10.33 -14.89
C HIS A 256 0.00 -11.49 -14.08
N ASN A 257 -0.65 -11.18 -12.95
CA ASN A 257 -1.21 -12.17 -12.04
C ASN A 257 -2.75 -12.10 -12.04
N LEU A 258 -3.36 -12.96 -12.87
CA LEU A 258 -4.82 -13.00 -13.02
C LEU A 258 -5.53 -13.36 -11.71
N GLU A 259 -4.98 -14.28 -10.92
CA GLU A 259 -5.54 -14.69 -9.64
C GLU A 259 -5.55 -13.52 -8.63
N PHE A 260 -4.46 -12.74 -8.60
CA PHE A 260 -4.37 -11.53 -7.79
C PHE A 260 -5.44 -10.50 -8.16
N CYS A 261 -5.63 -10.25 -9.46
CA CYS A 261 -6.64 -9.32 -9.96
C CYS A 261 -8.08 -9.82 -9.73
N ALA A 262 -8.34 -11.11 -9.96
CA ALA A 262 -9.66 -11.72 -9.75
C ALA A 262 -10.12 -11.65 -8.29
N ASN A 263 -9.18 -11.63 -7.33
CA ASN A 263 -9.47 -11.53 -5.89
C ASN A 263 -9.20 -10.12 -5.32
N CYS A 264 -9.16 -9.10 -6.18
CA CYS A 264 -8.95 -7.71 -5.75
C CYS A 264 -10.26 -7.08 -5.28
N ASN A 265 -10.33 -6.74 -4.00
CA ASN A 265 -11.48 -6.10 -3.35
C ASN A 265 -11.20 -4.62 -2.99
N ARG A 266 -10.24 -3.98 -3.68
CA ARG A 266 -9.74 -2.64 -3.34
C ARG A 266 -10.21 -1.58 -4.31
N LEU A 267 -10.55 -0.41 -3.75
CA LEU A 267 -10.68 0.86 -4.45
C LEU A 267 -9.63 1.85 -3.90
N ARG A 268 -9.19 2.80 -4.73
CA ARG A 268 -8.22 3.82 -4.32
C ARG A 268 -8.80 5.21 -4.41
N ILE A 269 -8.29 6.11 -3.58
CA ILE A 269 -8.58 7.55 -3.63
C ILE A 269 -7.24 8.27 -3.71
N THR A 270 -7.08 9.10 -4.71
CA THR A 270 -5.91 9.97 -4.88
C THR A 270 -5.97 11.14 -3.91
N SER A 271 -4.84 11.82 -3.70
CA SER A 271 -4.76 12.95 -2.77
C SER A 271 -5.69 14.10 -3.17
N ASP A 272 -5.91 14.32 -4.47
CA ASP A 272 -6.80 15.34 -5.03
C ASP A 272 -8.28 14.91 -5.13
N GLY A 273 -8.65 13.76 -4.56
CA GLY A 273 -10.03 13.30 -4.47
C GLY A 273 -10.59 12.66 -5.74
N LYS A 274 -9.77 11.83 -6.42
CA LYS A 274 -10.26 10.98 -7.51
C LYS A 274 -10.32 9.53 -7.06
N LEU A 275 -11.44 8.87 -7.29
CA LEU A 275 -11.59 7.43 -7.15
C LEU A 275 -10.87 6.75 -8.32
N LYS A 276 -9.88 5.90 -8.01
CA LYS A 276 -9.09 5.15 -8.97
C LYS A 276 -9.38 3.66 -8.85
N PRO A 277 -10.03 3.05 -9.86
CA PRO A 277 -10.41 1.63 -9.83
C PRO A 277 -9.23 0.66 -9.77
N CYS A 278 -8.10 1.01 -10.38
CA CYS A 278 -6.86 0.23 -10.40
C CYS A 278 -5.66 1.16 -10.27
N LEU A 279 -4.57 0.70 -9.65
CA LEU A 279 -3.32 1.46 -9.56
C LEU A 279 -2.70 1.73 -10.93
N LEU A 280 -2.72 0.69 -11.79
CA LEU A 280 -2.00 0.64 -13.06
C LEU A 280 -2.80 1.23 -14.25
N LYS A 281 -4.10 1.50 -14.07
CA LYS A 281 -4.94 2.08 -15.13
C LYS A 281 -5.17 3.56 -14.90
N THR A 282 -5.16 4.29 -16.01
CA THR A 282 -5.45 5.73 -16.06
C THR A 282 -6.64 6.00 -16.99
N GLY A 283 -7.28 7.16 -16.82
CA GLY A 283 -8.38 7.60 -17.69
C GLY A 283 -9.76 7.05 -17.32
N ASN A 284 -9.88 6.27 -16.25
CA ASN A 284 -11.14 5.73 -15.74
C ASN A 284 -11.48 6.21 -14.32
N GLU A 285 -10.78 7.24 -13.87
CA GLU A 285 -10.98 7.85 -12.56
C GLU A 285 -12.30 8.61 -12.49
N VAL A 286 -12.84 8.72 -11.28
CA VAL A 286 -14.08 9.46 -11.00
C VAL A 286 -13.82 10.46 -9.87
N SER A 287 -13.98 11.76 -10.14
CA SER A 287 -13.79 12.80 -9.11
C SER A 287 -14.89 12.73 -8.06
N ILE A 288 -14.50 12.83 -6.79
CA ILE A 288 -15.41 12.97 -5.63
C ILE A 288 -15.27 14.34 -4.95
N LYS A 289 -14.32 15.16 -5.37
CA LYS A 289 -14.11 16.49 -4.77
C LYS A 289 -15.37 17.35 -4.91
N GLY A 290 -15.85 17.90 -3.79
CA GLY A 290 -17.07 18.70 -3.73
C GLY A 290 -18.37 17.93 -3.94
N LYS A 291 -18.35 16.59 -3.91
CA LYS A 291 -19.58 15.75 -3.97
C LYS A 291 -19.99 15.31 -2.59
N HIS A 292 -21.31 15.36 -2.33
CA HIS A 292 -21.94 15.04 -1.06
C HIS A 292 -23.12 14.08 -1.24
N GLY A 293 -23.52 13.41 -0.18
CA GLY A 293 -24.74 12.58 -0.15
C GLY A 293 -24.87 11.62 -1.33
N ASP A 294 -25.98 11.67 -2.05
CA ASP A 294 -26.29 10.78 -3.17
C ASP A 294 -25.37 10.96 -4.38
N GLU A 295 -24.81 12.15 -4.60
CA GLU A 295 -23.82 12.38 -5.65
C GLU A 295 -22.52 11.64 -5.36
N LEU A 296 -22.09 11.62 -4.10
CA LEU A 296 -20.91 10.87 -3.68
C LEU A 296 -21.14 9.37 -3.80
N VAL A 297 -22.30 8.85 -3.37
CA VAL A 297 -22.70 7.45 -3.55
C VAL A 297 -22.68 7.05 -5.02
N SER A 298 -23.25 7.89 -5.90
CA SER A 298 -23.30 7.66 -7.36
C SER A 298 -21.89 7.65 -7.97
N ALA A 299 -21.00 8.54 -7.52
CA ALA A 299 -19.61 8.60 -7.99
C ALA A 299 -18.84 7.33 -7.57
N ILE A 300 -19.04 6.84 -6.35
CA ILE A 300 -18.45 5.59 -5.86
C ILE A 300 -18.93 4.40 -6.69
N ALA A 301 -20.23 4.27 -6.89
CA ALA A 301 -20.82 3.19 -7.69
C ALA A 301 -20.26 3.21 -9.14
N LYS A 302 -20.13 4.39 -9.74
CA LYS A 302 -19.52 4.56 -11.06
C LYS A 302 -18.05 4.11 -11.08
N ALA A 303 -17.26 4.46 -10.06
CA ALA A 303 -15.87 4.02 -9.99
C ALA A 303 -15.76 2.49 -9.81
N VAL A 304 -16.68 1.88 -9.07
CA VAL A 304 -16.75 0.42 -8.93
C VAL A 304 -17.08 -0.24 -10.27
N SER A 305 -18.04 0.29 -11.02
CA SER A 305 -18.41 -0.24 -12.35
C SER A 305 -17.32 -0.05 -13.42
N ASN A 306 -16.45 0.97 -13.26
CA ASN A 306 -15.32 1.22 -14.16
C ASN A 306 -14.15 0.26 -13.97
N ARG A 307 -14.24 -0.71 -13.03
CA ARG A 307 -13.17 -1.68 -12.81
C ARG A 307 -13.05 -2.64 -13.99
N SER A 308 -11.81 -2.97 -14.31
CA SER A 308 -11.49 -3.98 -15.33
C SER A 308 -11.31 -5.35 -14.69
N PRO A 309 -11.45 -6.46 -15.45
CA PRO A 309 -11.27 -7.80 -14.90
C PRO A 309 -9.84 -8.03 -14.40
N TYR A 310 -8.86 -7.54 -15.14
CA TYR A 310 -7.43 -7.64 -14.85
C TYR A 310 -6.67 -6.51 -15.57
N PHE A 311 -5.42 -6.35 -15.20
CA PHE A 311 -4.49 -5.46 -15.88
C PHE A 311 -3.70 -6.24 -16.94
N THR A 312 -3.66 -5.71 -18.17
CA THR A 312 -2.72 -6.09 -19.23
C THR A 312 -2.11 -4.83 -19.81
N GLU A 313 -0.93 -4.93 -20.44
CA GLU A 313 -0.27 -3.78 -21.07
C GLU A 313 -1.12 -3.18 -22.19
N GLU A 314 -1.91 -4.00 -22.88
CA GLU A 314 -2.87 -3.57 -23.90
C GLU A 314 -4.06 -2.77 -23.35
N THR A 315 -4.22 -2.74 -22.03
CA THR A 315 -5.32 -2.03 -21.34
C THR A 315 -4.85 -0.77 -20.61
N LYS A 316 -3.65 -0.26 -21.02
CA LYS A 316 -3.12 1.03 -20.53
C LYS A 316 -3.96 2.20 -20.99
#